data_1f1fd392f1e641c1f269e4e281018ac4
#
_entry.id   1f1fd392f1e641c1f269e4e281018ac4
#
_cell.length_a   1.000
_cell.length_b   1.000
_cell.length_c   1.000
_cell.angle_alpha   90.00
_cell.angle_beta   90.00
_cell.angle_gamma   90.00
#
_symmetry.space_group_name_H-M   'P 1'
#
loop_
_entity.id
_entity.type
_entity.pdbx_description
1 polymer ?
#
loop_
_entity_poly.entity_id
_entity_poly.type
_entity_poly.pdbx_seq_one_letter_code
_entity_poly.pdbx_strand_id
1 'polypeptide(L)'
;MKIPRENLYLRNSSLEQNPGKQKQGNLYKKVLNSLKKIGQVNPLICVKDGDKYKVCVGNNRFLAGCELGFKEFDIVIVPDESIDRFREIMNSYKLVNL
;
A
#
# COMPACT_ATOMS: atom_id res chain seq x y z
N MET A 1 -4.37 0.39 -12.66
CA MET A 1 -5.26 -0.79 -12.64
C MET A 1 -5.91 -0.89 -11.27
N LYS A 2 -7.22 -0.92 -11.23
CA LYS A 2 -7.95 -1.00 -9.96
C LYS A 2 -8.27 -2.45 -9.61
N ILE A 3 -7.93 -2.84 -8.38
CA ILE A 3 -8.10 -4.22 -7.91
C ILE A 3 -8.92 -4.20 -6.62
N PRO A 4 -9.92 -5.09 -6.48
CA PRO A 4 -10.69 -5.20 -5.25
C PRO A 4 -9.80 -5.53 -4.05
N ARG A 5 -10.15 -4.96 -2.90
CA ARG A 5 -9.38 -5.13 -1.66
C ARG A 5 -9.17 -6.59 -1.29
N GLU A 6 -10.17 -7.43 -1.48
CA GLU A 6 -10.11 -8.86 -1.14
C GLU A 6 -9.09 -9.65 -1.97
N ASN A 7 -8.63 -9.09 -3.08
CA ASN A 7 -7.61 -9.71 -3.92
C ASN A 7 -6.20 -9.23 -3.59
N LEU A 8 -6.06 -8.39 -2.58
CA LEU A 8 -4.80 -7.82 -2.14
C LEU A 8 -4.42 -8.33 -0.77
N TYR A 9 -3.12 -8.55 -0.55
CA TYR A 9 -2.60 -8.89 0.76
C TYR A 9 -1.19 -8.31 0.90
N LEU A 10 -0.77 -8.06 2.15
CA LEU A 10 0.55 -7.49 2.40
C LEU A 10 1.63 -8.56 2.32
N ARG A 11 2.74 -8.23 1.67
CA ARG A 11 3.94 -9.08 1.67
C ARG A 11 4.44 -9.32 3.10
N ASN A 12 4.38 -8.29 3.93
CA ASN A 12 4.74 -8.39 5.35
C ASN A 12 3.57 -8.96 6.14
N SER A 13 3.56 -10.27 6.33
CA SER A 13 2.47 -10.96 7.04
C SER A 13 2.36 -10.54 8.51
N SER A 14 3.46 -10.23 9.17
CA SER A 14 3.45 -9.74 10.55
C SER A 14 2.72 -8.42 10.66
N LEU A 15 2.95 -7.51 9.72
CA LEU A 15 2.28 -6.23 9.66
C LEU A 15 0.79 -6.38 9.37
N GLU A 16 0.43 -7.32 8.51
CA GLU A 16 -0.97 -7.59 8.17
C GLU A 16 -1.74 -8.15 9.36
N GLN A 17 -1.12 -9.04 10.14
CA GLN A 17 -1.73 -9.66 11.30
C GLN A 17 -1.80 -8.71 12.50
N ASN A 18 -0.79 -7.86 12.67
CA ASN A 18 -0.66 -6.95 13.81
C ASN A 18 -0.32 -5.52 13.34
N PRO A 19 -1.28 -4.81 12.74
CA PRO A 19 -1.02 -3.47 12.22
C PRO A 19 -0.96 -2.37 13.28
N GLY A 20 -1.25 -2.70 14.54
CA GLY A 20 -1.39 -1.71 15.61
C GLY A 20 -0.19 -0.78 15.79
N LYS A 21 1.02 -1.33 15.81
CA LYS A 21 2.26 -0.53 15.92
C LYS A 21 2.41 0.43 14.73
N GLN A 22 2.14 -0.06 13.53
CA GLN A 22 2.23 0.73 12.31
C GLN A 22 1.26 1.90 12.36
N LYS A 23 0.04 1.66 12.84
CA LYS A 23 -1.01 2.67 12.91
C LYS A 23 -0.74 3.76 13.96
N GLN A 24 0.15 3.51 14.92
CA GLN A 24 0.54 4.50 15.91
C GLN A 24 1.59 5.48 15.37
N GLY A 25 2.24 5.17 14.27
CA GLY A 25 3.28 6.01 13.69
C GLY A 25 2.76 7.29 13.06
N ASN A 26 3.59 8.35 13.08
CA ASN A 26 3.23 9.63 12.46
C ASN A 26 3.06 9.52 10.95
N LEU A 27 3.87 8.69 10.30
CA LEU A 27 3.78 8.48 8.87
C LEU A 27 2.42 7.89 8.48
N TYR A 28 1.96 6.89 9.22
CA TYR A 28 0.66 6.29 8.99
C TYR A 28 -0.46 7.33 9.12
N LYS A 29 -0.41 8.16 10.17
CA LYS A 29 -1.42 9.20 10.40
C LYS A 29 -1.45 10.22 9.26
N LYS A 30 -0.29 10.60 8.75
CA LYS A 30 -0.21 11.51 7.59
C LYS A 30 -0.82 10.89 6.34
N VAL A 31 -0.51 9.62 6.09
CA VAL A 31 -1.07 8.88 4.95
C VAL A 31 -2.59 8.75 5.09
N LEU A 32 -3.07 8.42 6.28
CA LEU A 32 -4.50 8.31 6.56
C LEU A 32 -5.22 9.62 6.26
N ASN A 33 -4.70 10.73 6.75
CA ASN A 33 -5.29 12.06 6.53
C ASN A 33 -5.28 12.44 5.05
N SER A 34 -4.20 12.12 4.34
CA SER A 34 -4.09 12.40 2.91
C SER A 34 -5.13 11.60 2.11
N LEU A 35 -5.25 10.31 2.38
CA LEU A 35 -6.24 9.45 1.72
C LEU A 35 -7.66 9.93 1.99
N LYS A 36 -7.93 10.37 3.21
CA LYS A 36 -9.24 10.87 3.60
C LYS A 36 -9.61 12.15 2.83
N LYS A 37 -8.63 13.02 2.59
CA LYS A 37 -8.87 14.33 1.94
C LYS A 37 -8.93 14.25 0.43
N ILE A 38 -8.00 13.53 -0.19
CA ILE A 38 -7.83 13.56 -1.66
C ILE A 38 -7.89 12.18 -2.31
N GLY A 39 -8.10 11.12 -1.54
CA GLY A 39 -8.11 9.76 -2.07
C GLY A 39 -6.71 9.25 -2.41
N GLN A 40 -6.65 8.13 -3.10
CA GLN A 40 -5.38 7.51 -3.50
C GLN A 40 -4.75 8.29 -4.66
N VAL A 41 -3.53 8.77 -4.47
CA VAL A 41 -2.76 9.50 -5.48
C VAL A 41 -1.73 8.58 -6.14
N ASN A 42 -1.00 7.80 -5.33
CA ASN A 42 0.03 6.90 -5.82
C ASN A 42 -0.46 5.46 -5.79
N PRO A 43 -0.18 4.65 -6.82
CA PRO A 43 -0.59 3.25 -6.84
C PRO A 43 0.20 2.43 -5.83
N LEU A 44 -0.37 1.32 -5.39
CA LEU A 44 0.36 0.29 -4.65
C LEU A 44 1.24 -0.48 -5.64
N ILE A 45 2.47 -0.79 -5.24
CA ILE A 45 3.36 -1.61 -6.06
C ILE A 45 3.20 -3.06 -5.62
N CYS A 46 2.79 -3.90 -6.54
CA CYS A 46 2.41 -5.27 -6.25
C CYS A 46 3.12 -6.28 -7.15
N VAL A 47 3.22 -7.50 -6.66
CA VAL A 47 3.65 -8.66 -7.44
C VAL A 47 2.45 -9.59 -7.59
N LYS A 48 2.23 -10.09 -8.79
CA LYS A 48 1.13 -11.01 -9.03
C LYS A 48 1.40 -12.37 -8.36
N ASP A 49 0.39 -12.91 -7.71
CA ASP A 49 0.43 -14.20 -7.00
C ASP A 49 -0.85 -14.97 -7.31
N GLY A 50 -0.84 -15.74 -8.40
CA GLY A 50 -2.03 -16.43 -8.88
C GLY A 50 -3.14 -15.43 -9.25
N ASP A 51 -4.29 -15.55 -8.61
CA ASP A 51 -5.43 -14.65 -8.79
C ASP A 51 -5.42 -13.48 -7.78
N LYS A 52 -4.38 -13.41 -6.93
CA LYS A 52 -4.20 -12.34 -5.96
C LYS A 52 -2.98 -11.49 -6.28
N TYR A 53 -2.81 -10.40 -5.52
CA TYR A 53 -1.71 -9.47 -5.70
C TYR A 53 -1.09 -9.17 -4.34
N LYS A 54 0.22 -9.35 -4.27
CA LYS A 54 1.01 -9.13 -3.06
C LYS A 54 1.47 -7.68 -3.02
N VAL A 55 1.04 -6.93 -2.01
CA VAL A 55 1.44 -5.53 -1.82
C VAL A 55 2.85 -5.49 -1.25
N CYS A 56 3.78 -4.95 -2.02
CA CYS A 56 5.20 -4.87 -1.64
C CYS A 56 5.61 -3.46 -1.25
N VAL A 57 5.01 -2.45 -1.87
CA VAL A 57 5.25 -1.04 -1.55
C VAL A 57 3.91 -0.36 -1.36
N GLY A 58 3.77 0.42 -0.30
CA GLY A 58 2.53 1.12 0.03
C GLY A 58 1.76 0.49 1.18
N ASN A 59 2.46 -0.11 2.14
CA ASN A 59 1.83 -0.77 3.30
C ASN A 59 0.90 0.19 4.05
N ASN A 60 1.37 1.42 4.33
CA ASN A 60 0.56 2.41 5.03
C ASN A 60 -0.67 2.80 4.21
N ARG A 61 -0.51 2.96 2.89
CA ARG A 61 -1.65 3.28 2.01
C ARG A 61 -2.69 2.17 2.04
N PHE A 62 -2.25 0.93 1.98
CA PHE A 62 -3.17 -0.21 2.02
C PHE A 62 -3.90 -0.28 3.35
N LEU A 63 -3.16 -0.23 4.47
CA LEU A 63 -3.76 -0.29 5.80
C LEU A 63 -4.72 0.88 6.04
N ALA A 64 -4.30 2.09 5.70
CA ALA A 64 -5.12 3.29 5.88
C ALA A 64 -6.36 3.26 4.99
N GLY A 65 -6.21 2.83 3.75
CA GLY A 65 -7.35 2.69 2.84
C GLY A 65 -8.36 1.66 3.34
N CYS A 66 -7.88 0.55 3.89
CA CYS A 66 -8.77 -0.46 4.51
C CYS A 66 -9.51 0.13 5.72
N GLU A 67 -8.83 0.91 6.55
CA GLU A 67 -9.46 1.58 7.70
C GLU A 67 -10.53 2.57 7.25
N LEU A 68 -10.30 3.27 6.14
CA LEU A 68 -11.26 4.22 5.57
C LEU A 68 -12.40 3.54 4.77
N GLY A 69 -12.35 2.22 4.63
CA GLY A 69 -13.37 1.47 3.91
C GLY A 69 -13.23 1.44 2.40
N PHE A 70 -12.03 1.65 1.88
CA PHE A 70 -11.79 1.54 0.44
C PHE A 70 -12.12 0.13 -0.03
N LYS A 71 -12.91 0.01 -1.10
CA LYS A 71 -13.31 -1.27 -1.68
C LYS A 71 -12.32 -1.78 -2.72
N GLU A 72 -11.54 -0.86 -3.29
CA GLU A 72 -10.54 -1.19 -4.32
C GLU A 72 -9.37 -0.23 -4.22
N PHE A 73 -8.25 -0.63 -4.79
CA PHE A 73 -7.04 0.19 -4.82
C PHE A 73 -6.48 0.21 -6.23
N ASP A 74 -5.85 1.33 -6.58
CA ASP A 74 -5.07 1.43 -7.79
C ASP A 74 -3.71 0.79 -7.56
N ILE A 75 -3.29 -0.09 -8.47
CA ILE A 75 -2.03 -0.83 -8.33
C ILE A 75 -1.23 -0.80 -9.64
N VAL A 76 0.07 -1.04 -9.48
CA VAL A 76 0.99 -1.34 -10.59
C VAL A 76 1.61 -2.70 -10.29
N ILE A 77 1.65 -3.57 -11.29
CA ILE A 77 2.23 -4.90 -11.16
C ILE A 77 3.66 -4.84 -11.70
N VAL A 78 4.62 -5.31 -10.90
CA VAL A 78 6.03 -5.36 -11.28
C VAL A 78 6.58 -6.76 -11.04
N PRO A 79 7.68 -7.14 -11.71
CA PRO A 79 8.37 -8.39 -11.40
C PRO A 79 8.94 -8.36 -9.98
N ASP A 80 8.98 -9.52 -9.32
CA ASP A 80 9.46 -9.62 -7.95
C ASP A 80 10.89 -9.08 -7.79
N GLU A 81 11.75 -9.36 -8.75
CA GLU A 81 13.14 -8.90 -8.75
C GLU A 81 13.31 -7.38 -8.83
N SER A 82 12.24 -6.65 -9.20
CA SER A 82 12.28 -5.19 -9.33
C SER A 82 11.85 -4.46 -8.06
N ILE A 83 11.38 -5.18 -7.04
CA ILE A 83 10.74 -4.55 -5.87
C ILE A 83 11.68 -3.62 -5.13
N ASP A 84 12.91 -4.03 -4.86
CA ASP A 84 13.85 -3.20 -4.10
C ASP A 84 14.16 -1.89 -4.82
N ARG A 85 14.27 -1.96 -6.14
CA ARG A 85 14.50 -0.78 -6.98
C ARG A 85 13.33 0.20 -6.90
N PHE A 86 12.10 -0.31 -7.00
CA PHE A 86 10.91 0.53 -6.88
C PHE A 86 10.79 1.15 -5.49
N ARG A 87 11.12 0.38 -4.45
CA ARG A 87 11.09 0.87 -3.08
C ARG A 87 12.08 2.02 -2.88
N GLU A 88 13.29 1.90 -3.43
CA GLU A 88 14.28 2.98 -3.38
C GLU A 88 13.77 4.24 -4.05
N ILE A 89 13.20 4.11 -5.25
CA ILE A 89 12.65 5.24 -5.99
C ILE A 89 11.55 5.91 -5.18
N MET A 90 10.62 5.13 -4.64
CA MET A 90 9.49 5.67 -3.87
C MET A 90 9.97 6.38 -2.60
N ASN A 91 10.97 5.85 -1.93
CA ASN A 91 11.51 6.44 -0.70
C ASN A 91 12.25 7.75 -0.95
N SER A 92 12.76 7.98 -2.15
CA SER A 92 13.47 9.21 -2.49
C SER A 92 12.52 10.36 -2.86
N TYR A 93 11.24 10.09 -3.07
CA TYR A 93 10.24 11.11 -3.36
C TYR A 93 9.44 11.45 -2.11
N LYS A 94 9.15 12.75 -1.91
CA LYS A 94 8.23 13.21 -0.86
C LYS A 94 6.82 13.21 -1.45
N LEU A 95 6.28 12.04 -1.67
CA LEU A 95 4.98 11.88 -2.31
C LEU A 95 3.84 11.87 -1.29
N VAL A 96 2.69 12.34 -1.71
CA VAL A 96 1.44 12.24 -0.97
C VAL A 96 1.01 10.77 -0.96
N ASN A 97 0.46 10.27 0.13
CA ASN A 97 0.01 8.88 0.31
C ASN A 97 1.16 7.85 0.33
N LEU A 98 2.32 8.20 0.77
CA LEU A 98 3.43 7.25 0.89
C LEU A 98 3.16 6.10 1.85
#